data_41935d7b2c71fef31faa351f02c28f0f
#
_entry.id   41935d7b2c71fef31faa351f02c28f0f
#
_cell.length_a   1.000
_cell.length_b   1.000
_cell.length_c   1.000
_cell.angle_alpha   90.00
_cell.angle_beta   90.00
_cell.angle_gamma   90.00
#
_symmetry.space_group_name_H-M   'P 1'
#
loop_
_entity.id
_entity.type
_entity.pdbx_description
1 polymer ?
#
loop_
_entity_poly.entity_id
_entity_poly.type
_entity_poly.pdbx_seq_one_letter_code
_entity_poly.pdbx_strand_id
1 'polypeptide(L)'
;VTRKIFSWIFTITFAFVLALLINMYVLRPSKVSGDSMVPTLVDNETVYISRLPYVFGDVKFGDIVVIDSNIKEERTFVKSVAETLKYNLLTKDLFEYEVDVFWIKRVIGVEGDVIEFKDNAIYRNGQKLKEDYIYTQDVFTYPNGVTVTVEEGYIYVMGDNRNVSRDSRHEGLIPVSHVVGKLVFH
;
A
#
# COMPACT_ATOMS: atom_id res chain seq x y z
N VAL A 1 17.70 44.26 13.58
CA VAL A 1 16.84 43.90 12.42
C VAL A 1 17.24 42.52 11.87
N THR A 2 18.51 42.26 11.59
CA THR A 2 19.01 41.00 11.00
C THR A 2 18.68 39.75 11.84
N ARG A 3 18.80 39.81 13.17
CA ARG A 3 18.49 38.67 14.06
C ARG A 3 17.00 38.32 14.05
N LYS A 4 16.10 39.28 13.91
CA LYS A 4 14.67 39.05 13.79
C LYS A 4 14.33 38.41 12.44
N ILE A 5 14.92 38.90 11.34
CA ILE A 5 14.72 38.35 10.00
C ILE A 5 15.20 36.90 9.97
N PHE A 6 16.38 36.57 10.51
CA PHE A 6 16.90 35.20 10.58
C PHE A 6 15.97 34.28 11.39
N SER A 7 15.43 34.75 12.53
CA SER A 7 14.47 33.98 13.31
C SER A 7 13.18 33.66 12.52
N TRP A 8 12.66 34.63 11.76
CA TRP A 8 11.49 34.43 10.92
C TRP A 8 11.76 33.43 9.80
N ILE A 9 12.88 33.54 9.10
CA ILE A 9 13.27 32.58 8.05
C ILE A 9 13.39 31.16 8.64
N PHE A 10 14.07 31.02 9.78
CA PHE A 10 14.20 29.74 10.45
C PHE A 10 12.83 29.14 10.81
N THR A 11 11.93 29.91 11.39
CA THR A 11 10.60 29.45 11.80
C THR A 11 9.78 28.99 10.58
N ILE A 12 9.79 29.76 9.50
CA ILE A 12 9.06 29.42 8.27
C ILE A 12 9.65 28.12 7.64
N THR A 13 10.98 28.05 7.54
CA THR A 13 11.65 26.85 6.99
C THR A 13 11.37 25.62 7.85
N PHE A 14 11.45 25.75 9.16
CA PHE A 14 11.14 24.66 10.09
C PHE A 14 9.69 24.19 9.96
N ALA A 15 8.74 25.12 9.94
CA ALA A 15 7.33 24.80 9.76
C ALA A 15 7.06 24.11 8.42
N PHE A 16 7.71 24.56 7.35
CA PHE A 16 7.60 23.95 6.03
C PHE A 16 8.16 22.53 6.01
N VAL A 17 9.36 22.32 6.57
CA VAL A 17 9.96 20.97 6.68
C VAL A 17 9.08 20.04 7.51
N LEU A 18 8.57 20.53 8.65
CA LEU A 18 7.67 19.77 9.50
C LEU A 18 6.38 19.38 8.78
N ALA A 19 5.78 20.31 8.02
CA ALA A 19 4.59 20.02 7.21
C ALA A 19 4.86 18.97 6.14
N LEU A 20 6.03 19.01 5.48
CA LEU A 20 6.44 17.97 4.52
C LEU A 20 6.59 16.61 5.19
N LEU A 21 7.22 16.54 6.37
CA LEU A 21 7.40 15.30 7.11
C LEU A 21 6.05 14.70 7.55
N ILE A 22 5.14 15.55 8.04
CA ILE A 22 3.79 15.10 8.40
C ILE A 22 3.07 14.53 7.19
N ASN A 23 3.07 15.21 6.06
CA ASN A 23 2.43 14.76 4.84
C ASN A 23 3.06 13.47 4.29
N MET A 24 4.37 13.31 4.41
CA MET A 24 5.10 12.15 3.91
C MET A 24 4.89 10.89 4.77
N TYR A 25 4.80 11.03 6.10
CA TYR A 25 4.83 9.90 7.01
C TYR A 25 3.55 9.66 7.78
N VAL A 26 2.82 10.72 8.16
CA VAL A 26 1.74 10.61 9.14
C VAL A 26 0.42 10.27 8.48
N LEU A 27 -0.03 11.09 7.53
CA LEU A 27 -1.36 10.91 6.94
C LEU A 27 -1.44 11.55 5.55
N ARG A 28 -1.71 10.74 4.56
CA ARG A 28 -1.89 11.16 3.18
C ARG A 28 -3.27 10.77 2.68
N PRO A 29 -4.15 11.72 2.34
CA PRO A 29 -5.40 11.41 1.66
C PRO A 29 -5.09 10.92 0.24
N SER A 30 -5.81 9.89 -0.20
CA SER A 30 -5.73 9.33 -1.55
C SER A 30 -7.12 8.92 -2.01
N LYS A 31 -7.36 8.89 -3.31
CA LYS A 31 -8.58 8.32 -3.87
C LYS A 31 -8.32 6.90 -4.34
N VAL A 32 -9.27 6.04 -4.05
CA VAL A 32 -9.30 4.68 -4.58
C VAL A 32 -9.61 4.76 -6.08
N SER A 33 -8.87 4.00 -6.88
CA SER A 33 -9.15 3.84 -8.30
C SER A 33 -9.34 2.36 -8.62
N GLY A 34 -10.49 2.05 -9.21
CA GLY A 34 -10.87 0.70 -9.60
C GLY A 34 -11.47 -0.16 -8.49
N ASP A 35 -11.91 -1.35 -8.87
CA ASP A 35 -12.78 -2.22 -8.08
C ASP A 35 -12.04 -3.38 -7.40
N SER A 36 -10.71 -3.39 -7.40
CA SER A 36 -9.93 -4.54 -6.90
C SER A 36 -10.08 -4.81 -5.41
N MET A 37 -10.58 -3.84 -4.64
CA MET A 37 -10.79 -3.94 -3.19
C MET A 37 -12.26 -3.94 -2.76
N VAL A 38 -13.20 -3.97 -3.70
CA VAL A 38 -14.64 -4.13 -3.41
C VAL A 38 -14.87 -5.48 -2.71
N PRO A 39 -15.69 -5.55 -1.65
CA PRO A 39 -16.57 -4.51 -1.09
C PRO A 39 -15.90 -3.62 -0.05
N THR A 40 -14.66 -3.91 0.35
CA THR A 40 -13.97 -3.20 1.44
C THR A 40 -13.72 -1.73 1.10
N LEU A 41 -13.35 -1.44 -0.14
CA LEU A 41 -13.16 -0.08 -0.68
C LEU A 41 -13.85 0.00 -2.03
N VAL A 42 -14.50 1.13 -2.29
CA VAL A 42 -15.18 1.40 -3.57
C VAL A 42 -14.45 2.46 -4.37
N ASP A 43 -14.67 2.44 -5.70
CA ASP A 43 -14.05 3.41 -6.60
C ASP A 43 -14.40 4.86 -6.21
N ASN A 44 -13.45 5.78 -6.36
CA ASN A 44 -13.52 7.19 -5.97
C ASN A 44 -13.65 7.48 -4.45
N GLU A 45 -13.66 6.46 -3.60
CA GLU A 45 -13.64 6.65 -2.16
C GLU A 45 -12.35 7.34 -1.70
N THR A 46 -12.45 8.23 -0.70
CA THR A 46 -11.27 8.88 -0.10
C THR A 46 -10.78 8.05 1.05
N VAL A 47 -9.55 7.61 0.96
CA VAL A 47 -8.86 6.83 1.99
C VAL A 47 -7.67 7.59 2.54
N TYR A 48 -7.28 7.26 3.77
CA TYR A 48 -6.14 7.87 4.43
C TYR A 48 -5.05 6.83 4.65
N ILE A 49 -3.87 7.15 4.13
CA ILE A 49 -2.70 6.27 4.11
C ILE A 49 -1.66 6.84 5.08
N SER A 50 -1.08 5.98 5.92
CA SER A 50 0.02 6.33 6.81
C SER A 50 1.21 5.40 6.60
N ARG A 51 2.41 5.97 6.58
CA ARG A 51 3.66 5.21 6.58
C ARG A 51 4.19 4.96 7.99
N LEU A 52 3.69 5.71 8.95
CA LEU A 52 4.17 5.67 10.34
C LEU A 52 4.18 4.26 10.96
N PRO A 53 3.15 3.42 10.74
CA PRO A 53 3.16 2.05 11.28
C PRO A 53 4.37 1.23 10.82
N TYR A 54 4.91 1.49 9.64
CA TYR A 54 6.03 0.76 9.04
C TYR A 54 7.40 1.44 9.26
N VAL A 55 7.42 2.61 9.90
CA VAL A 55 8.66 3.22 10.42
C VAL A 55 9.07 2.58 11.74
N PHE A 56 8.08 2.14 12.54
CA PHE A 56 8.28 1.60 13.88
C PHE A 56 7.89 0.12 14.02
N GLY A 57 7.47 -0.53 12.96
CA GLY A 57 7.04 -1.91 12.96
C GLY A 57 6.94 -2.50 11.57
N ASP A 58 6.56 -3.76 11.51
CA ASP A 58 6.52 -4.53 10.28
C ASP A 58 5.11 -4.56 9.66
N VAL A 59 5.04 -4.91 8.38
CA VAL A 59 3.80 -5.22 7.69
C VAL A 59 3.19 -6.47 8.32
N LYS A 60 1.89 -6.44 8.58
CA LYS A 60 1.18 -7.55 9.25
C LYS A 60 0.14 -8.16 8.33
N PHE A 61 -0.13 -9.44 8.58
CA PHE A 61 -1.28 -10.13 7.97
C PHE A 61 -2.57 -9.34 8.18
N GLY A 62 -3.37 -9.21 7.12
CA GLY A 62 -4.63 -8.48 7.13
C GLY A 62 -4.50 -6.97 6.90
N ASP A 63 -3.30 -6.39 6.92
CA ASP A 63 -3.11 -4.97 6.60
C ASP A 63 -3.57 -4.69 5.16
N ILE A 64 -4.25 -3.57 4.97
CA ILE A 64 -4.49 -3.03 3.62
C ILE A 64 -3.38 -2.05 3.33
N VAL A 65 -2.60 -2.34 2.30
CA VAL A 65 -1.39 -1.61 1.94
C VAL A 65 -1.50 -0.96 0.58
N VAL A 66 -0.82 0.18 0.43
CA VAL A 66 -0.59 0.82 -0.85
C VAL A 66 0.80 0.45 -1.32
N ILE A 67 0.89 -0.06 -2.54
CA ILE A 67 2.09 -0.64 -3.13
C ILE A 67 2.43 0.12 -4.41
N ASP A 68 3.71 0.46 -4.59
CA ASP A 68 4.22 0.92 -5.89
C ASP A 68 4.19 -0.25 -6.87
N SER A 69 3.43 -0.11 -7.95
CA SER A 69 3.26 -1.17 -8.96
C SER A 69 4.50 -1.42 -9.81
N ASN A 70 5.47 -0.50 -9.81
CA ASN A 70 6.73 -0.66 -10.52
C ASN A 70 7.71 -1.54 -9.73
N ILE A 71 7.35 -2.81 -9.56
CA ILE A 71 8.06 -3.79 -8.72
C ILE A 71 9.49 -4.08 -9.26
N LYS A 72 9.76 -3.76 -10.52
CA LYS A 72 11.05 -4.03 -11.17
C LYS A 72 12.12 -2.97 -10.88
N GLU A 73 11.72 -1.81 -10.37
CA GLU A 73 12.64 -0.72 -10.06
C GLU A 73 12.83 -0.60 -8.55
N GLU A 74 14.07 -0.48 -8.10
CA GLU A 74 14.33 -0.23 -6.68
C GLU A 74 13.74 1.12 -6.23
N ARG A 75 13.01 1.07 -5.12
CA ARG A 75 12.44 2.27 -4.51
C ARG A 75 13.45 2.94 -3.59
N THR A 76 13.93 4.12 -4.01
CA THR A 76 14.88 4.91 -3.22
C THR A 76 14.18 6.00 -2.40
N PHE A 77 14.80 6.42 -1.30
CA PHE A 77 14.32 7.55 -0.48
C PHE A 77 14.13 8.83 -1.31
N VAL A 78 15.07 9.11 -2.23
CA VAL A 78 14.99 10.28 -3.13
C VAL A 78 13.74 10.24 -4.01
N LYS A 79 13.39 9.06 -4.55
CA LYS A 79 12.15 8.86 -5.33
C LYS A 79 10.92 9.15 -4.49
N SER A 80 10.89 8.67 -3.23
CA SER A 80 9.77 8.93 -2.30
C SER A 80 9.61 10.42 -1.94
N VAL A 81 10.71 11.15 -1.78
CA VAL A 81 10.69 12.61 -1.54
C VAL A 81 10.21 13.36 -2.79
N ALA A 82 10.74 13.00 -3.96
CA ALA A 82 10.34 13.61 -5.23
C ALA A 82 8.85 13.40 -5.52
N GLU A 83 8.33 12.19 -5.29
CA GLU A 83 6.89 11.89 -5.39
C GLU A 83 6.07 12.73 -4.41
N THR A 84 6.50 12.85 -3.15
CA THR A 84 5.79 13.67 -2.16
C THR A 84 5.72 15.13 -2.59
N LEU A 85 6.77 15.67 -3.18
CA LEU A 85 6.79 17.04 -3.71
C LEU A 85 5.95 17.18 -4.97
N LYS A 86 5.98 16.18 -5.87
CA LYS A 86 5.24 16.16 -7.13
C LYS A 86 3.72 16.02 -6.90
N TYR A 87 3.31 15.17 -5.96
CA TYR A 87 1.89 14.82 -5.72
C TYR A 87 1.29 15.48 -4.47
N ASN A 88 1.86 16.58 -4.02
CA ASN A 88 1.33 17.36 -2.92
C ASN A 88 0.10 18.17 -3.40
N LEU A 89 -0.79 18.53 -2.46
CA LEU A 89 -2.02 19.29 -2.70
C LEU A 89 -1.81 20.59 -3.48
N LEU A 90 -0.61 21.21 -3.37
CA LEU A 90 -0.26 22.47 -4.04
C LEU A 90 0.20 22.27 -5.49
N THR A 91 0.60 21.06 -5.87
CA THR A 91 1.21 20.78 -7.18
C THR A 91 0.39 19.80 -8.03
N LYS A 92 -0.66 19.20 -7.47
CA LYS A 92 -1.48 18.18 -8.17
C LYS A 92 -2.08 18.69 -9.49
N ASP A 93 -2.40 19.98 -9.58
CA ASP A 93 -2.99 20.60 -10.77
C ASP A 93 -1.94 21.02 -11.81
N LEU A 94 -0.64 20.94 -11.45
CA LEU A 94 0.49 21.27 -12.32
C LEU A 94 1.10 20.05 -13.01
N PHE A 95 0.84 18.86 -12.51
CA PHE A 95 1.38 17.60 -13.03
C PHE A 95 0.24 16.65 -13.38
N GLU A 96 0.26 16.16 -14.62
CA GLU A 96 -0.67 15.15 -15.10
C GLU A 96 -0.55 13.86 -14.28
N TYR A 97 -1.66 13.37 -13.75
CA TYR A 97 -1.69 12.20 -12.84
C TYR A 97 -1.54 10.93 -13.67
N GLU A 98 -0.43 10.23 -13.57
CA GLU A 98 -0.37 8.81 -13.91
C GLU A 98 -1.03 8.01 -12.78
N VAL A 99 -2.30 7.63 -12.99
CA VAL A 99 -3.16 7.00 -11.96
C VAL A 99 -2.76 5.56 -11.64
N ASP A 100 -1.99 4.91 -12.53
CA ASP A 100 -1.74 3.46 -12.49
C ASP A 100 -0.49 3.01 -11.70
N VAL A 101 0.16 3.93 -10.99
CA VAL A 101 1.44 3.63 -10.32
C VAL A 101 1.26 2.95 -8.95
N PHE A 102 0.07 3.01 -8.35
CA PHE A 102 -0.15 2.48 -7.01
C PHE A 102 -1.31 1.49 -6.94
N TRP A 103 -1.05 0.35 -6.33
CA TRP A 103 -2.07 -0.67 -6.04
C TRP A 103 -2.46 -0.64 -4.58
N ILE A 104 -3.75 -0.82 -4.30
CA ILE A 104 -4.24 -1.06 -2.95
C ILE A 104 -4.56 -2.55 -2.86
N LYS A 105 -3.98 -3.26 -1.90
CA LYS A 105 -4.14 -4.71 -1.71
C LYS A 105 -4.14 -5.07 -0.22
N ARG A 106 -4.69 -6.23 0.09
CA ARG A 106 -4.64 -6.83 1.42
C ARG A 106 -3.47 -7.80 1.53
N VAL A 107 -2.75 -7.73 2.64
CA VAL A 107 -1.66 -8.66 2.98
C VAL A 107 -2.26 -9.99 3.41
N ILE A 108 -1.95 -11.03 2.66
CA ILE A 108 -2.41 -12.42 2.91
C ILE A 108 -1.29 -13.26 3.53
N GLY A 109 -0.04 -12.89 3.31
CA GLY A 109 1.12 -13.53 3.93
C GLY A 109 2.25 -12.55 4.14
N VAL A 110 2.98 -12.77 5.21
CA VAL A 110 4.21 -12.06 5.58
C VAL A 110 5.37 -13.05 5.62
N GLU A 111 6.59 -12.54 5.73
CA GLU A 111 7.81 -13.34 5.83
C GLU A 111 7.65 -14.59 6.72
N GLY A 112 8.07 -15.73 6.19
CA GLY A 112 7.98 -17.04 6.84
C GLY A 112 6.64 -17.74 6.72
N ASP A 113 5.60 -17.07 6.22
CA ASP A 113 4.30 -17.71 5.99
C ASP A 113 4.33 -18.66 4.79
N VAL A 114 3.57 -19.73 4.91
CA VAL A 114 3.28 -20.67 3.82
C VAL A 114 1.82 -20.48 3.41
N ILE A 115 1.60 -20.06 2.17
CA ILE A 115 0.28 -19.86 1.58
C ILE A 115 -0.02 -21.03 0.65
N GLU A 116 -1.09 -21.76 0.92
CA GLU A 116 -1.51 -22.90 0.13
C GLU A 116 -2.89 -22.67 -0.47
N PHE A 117 -3.05 -22.97 -1.75
CA PHE A 117 -4.33 -22.94 -2.45
C PHE A 117 -4.83 -24.38 -2.63
N LYS A 118 -5.87 -24.75 -1.91
CA LYS A 118 -6.50 -26.08 -2.00
C LYS A 118 -7.98 -26.01 -1.62
N ASP A 119 -8.76 -26.94 -2.15
CA ASP A 119 -10.19 -27.09 -1.86
C ASP A 119 -10.97 -25.79 -2.05
N ASN A 120 -10.61 -25.04 -3.08
CA ASN A 120 -11.15 -23.71 -3.38
C ASN A 120 -11.05 -22.71 -2.21
N ALA A 121 -10.00 -22.79 -1.44
CA ALA A 121 -9.74 -21.94 -0.28
C ALA A 121 -8.25 -21.62 -0.16
N ILE A 122 -7.94 -20.58 0.63
CA ILE A 122 -6.58 -20.22 1.00
C ILE A 122 -6.30 -20.74 2.41
N TYR A 123 -5.14 -21.35 2.57
CA TYR A 123 -4.60 -21.75 3.86
C TYR A 123 -3.33 -20.96 4.11
N ARG A 124 -3.17 -20.46 5.31
CA ARG A 124 -1.94 -19.85 5.80
C ARG A 124 -1.39 -20.68 6.94
N ASN A 125 -0.17 -21.18 6.79
CA ASN A 125 0.49 -22.06 7.77
C ASN A 125 -0.38 -23.26 8.16
N GLY A 126 -1.04 -23.88 7.17
CA GLY A 126 -1.92 -25.03 7.34
C GLY A 126 -3.33 -24.71 7.89
N GLN A 127 -3.62 -23.46 8.25
CA GLN A 127 -4.93 -23.04 8.75
C GLN A 127 -5.72 -22.36 7.63
N LYS A 128 -6.96 -22.81 7.40
CA LYS A 128 -7.87 -22.20 6.44
C LYS A 128 -8.17 -20.75 6.84
N LEU A 129 -7.98 -19.81 5.91
CA LEU A 129 -8.33 -18.42 6.14
C LEU A 129 -9.84 -18.23 6.15
N LYS A 130 -10.29 -17.40 7.10
CA LYS A 130 -11.63 -16.88 7.12
C LYS A 130 -11.64 -15.54 6.39
N GLU A 131 -12.29 -15.50 5.26
CA GLU A 131 -12.21 -14.37 4.33
C GLU A 131 -13.57 -13.68 4.16
N ASP A 132 -14.12 -13.17 5.25
CA ASP A 132 -15.43 -12.49 5.29
C ASP A 132 -15.44 -11.18 4.47
N TYR A 133 -14.28 -10.73 4.00
CA TYR A 133 -14.09 -9.49 3.26
C TYR A 133 -14.09 -9.66 1.73
N ILE A 134 -14.15 -10.87 1.20
CA ILE A 134 -14.16 -11.06 -0.27
C ILE A 134 -15.51 -10.74 -0.87
N TYR A 135 -15.50 -10.17 -2.08
CA TYR A 135 -16.71 -9.66 -2.75
C TYR A 135 -17.71 -10.76 -3.11
N THR A 136 -17.25 -11.88 -3.60
CA THR A 136 -18.14 -12.96 -4.02
C THR A 136 -17.51 -14.33 -3.75
N GLN A 137 -18.34 -15.25 -3.33
CA GLN A 137 -17.95 -16.63 -3.09
C GLN A 137 -18.14 -17.51 -4.34
N ASP A 138 -18.81 -17.02 -5.36
CA ASP A 138 -19.47 -17.90 -6.32
C ASP A 138 -18.68 -18.20 -7.59
N VAL A 139 -17.64 -17.46 -7.93
CA VAL A 139 -17.06 -17.58 -9.28
C VAL A 139 -15.54 -17.73 -9.28
N PHE A 140 -14.85 -17.38 -8.20
CA PHE A 140 -13.40 -17.49 -8.21
C PHE A 140 -12.94 -18.89 -7.81
N THR A 141 -12.29 -19.56 -8.74
CA THR A 141 -11.64 -20.85 -8.45
C THR A 141 -10.16 -20.62 -8.22
N TYR A 142 -9.69 -20.92 -7.03
CA TYR A 142 -8.27 -20.90 -6.73
C TYR A 142 -7.53 -22.04 -7.45
N PRO A 143 -6.30 -21.79 -7.92
CA PRO A 143 -5.48 -22.88 -8.46
C PRO A 143 -5.25 -23.93 -7.36
N ASN A 144 -5.63 -25.17 -7.60
CA ASN A 144 -5.47 -26.22 -6.61
C ASN A 144 -4.02 -26.75 -6.59
N GLY A 145 -3.48 -26.96 -5.39
CA GLY A 145 -2.14 -27.54 -5.21
C GLY A 145 -0.99 -26.55 -5.36
N VAL A 146 -1.26 -25.24 -5.44
CA VAL A 146 -0.22 -24.22 -5.44
C VAL A 146 0.17 -23.87 -4.00
N THR A 147 1.46 -23.89 -3.73
CA THR A 147 2.04 -23.49 -2.44
C THR A 147 3.10 -22.43 -2.67
N VAL A 148 3.04 -21.35 -1.89
CA VAL A 148 4.00 -20.23 -1.93
C VAL A 148 4.52 -20.00 -0.53
N THR A 149 5.84 -20.06 -0.34
CA THR A 149 6.51 -19.61 0.89
C THR A 149 6.90 -18.15 0.71
N VAL A 150 6.52 -17.32 1.67
CA VAL A 150 6.87 -15.88 1.65
C VAL A 150 8.29 -15.71 2.16
N GLU A 151 9.17 -15.26 1.28
CA GLU A 151 10.58 -15.07 1.56
C GLU A 151 10.83 -13.83 2.45
N GLU A 152 12.03 -13.77 3.08
CA GLU A 152 12.48 -12.62 3.86
C GLU A 152 12.43 -11.33 3.04
N GLY A 153 11.84 -10.28 3.61
CA GLY A 153 11.68 -8.98 2.96
C GLY A 153 10.55 -8.90 1.94
N TYR A 154 9.70 -9.93 1.83
CA TYR A 154 8.58 -9.96 0.90
C TYR A 154 7.24 -10.13 1.61
N ILE A 155 6.18 -9.83 0.89
CA ILE A 155 4.79 -10.07 1.29
C ILE A 155 4.01 -10.71 0.14
N TYR A 156 2.96 -11.45 0.49
CA TYR A 156 1.96 -11.95 -0.44
C TYR A 156 0.68 -11.15 -0.28
N VAL A 157 0.21 -10.52 -1.34
CA VAL A 157 -0.94 -9.62 -1.29
C VAL A 157 -2.02 -10.04 -2.28
N MET A 158 -3.28 -9.78 -1.94
CA MET A 158 -4.41 -10.01 -2.83
C MET A 158 -5.43 -8.88 -2.73
N GLY A 159 -6.17 -8.65 -3.82
CA GLY A 159 -7.35 -7.80 -3.75
C GLY A 159 -8.53 -8.53 -3.11
N ASP A 160 -9.43 -7.80 -2.50
CA ASP A 160 -10.65 -8.36 -1.91
C ASP A 160 -11.64 -8.79 -3.00
N ASN A 161 -11.64 -8.09 -4.13
CA ASN A 161 -12.33 -8.54 -5.35
C ASN A 161 -11.42 -9.48 -6.16
N ARG A 162 -11.46 -10.76 -5.82
CA ARG A 162 -10.58 -11.81 -6.36
C ARG A 162 -10.64 -11.96 -7.87
N ASN A 163 -11.79 -11.67 -8.48
CA ASN A 163 -12.03 -11.87 -9.92
C ASN A 163 -11.36 -10.83 -10.81
N VAL A 164 -11.23 -9.59 -10.32
CA VAL A 164 -10.71 -8.48 -11.12
C VAL A 164 -9.35 -7.99 -10.65
N SER A 165 -8.86 -8.49 -9.51
CA SER A 165 -7.60 -8.03 -8.93
C SER A 165 -6.40 -8.64 -9.63
N ARG A 166 -5.50 -7.78 -10.11
CA ARG A 166 -4.12 -8.14 -10.43
C ARG A 166 -3.28 -7.99 -9.16
N ASP A 167 -2.69 -9.09 -8.69
CA ASP A 167 -2.00 -9.16 -7.40
C ASP A 167 -0.95 -10.28 -7.38
N SER A 168 -0.49 -10.72 -6.20
CA SER A 168 0.57 -11.72 -6.06
C SER A 168 0.30 -13.06 -6.76
N ARG A 169 -0.94 -13.36 -7.09
CA ARG A 169 -1.27 -14.55 -7.90
C ARG A 169 -0.71 -14.47 -9.32
N HIS A 170 -0.45 -13.24 -9.81
CA HIS A 170 0.04 -12.94 -11.15
C HIS A 170 1.49 -12.43 -11.11
N GLU A 171 1.80 -11.59 -10.12
CA GLU A 171 3.09 -10.88 -10.03
C GLU A 171 4.11 -11.59 -9.12
N GLY A 172 3.67 -12.58 -8.33
CA GLY A 172 4.51 -13.22 -7.32
C GLY A 172 4.62 -12.42 -6.03
N LEU A 173 5.68 -12.66 -5.28
CA LEU A 173 5.97 -11.96 -4.03
C LEU A 173 6.29 -10.47 -4.28
N ILE A 174 5.78 -9.61 -3.41
CA ILE A 174 6.01 -8.16 -3.49
C ILE A 174 7.05 -7.76 -2.44
N PRO A 175 8.12 -7.05 -2.80
CA PRO A 175 9.09 -6.57 -1.83
C PRO A 175 8.44 -5.58 -0.84
N VAL A 176 8.73 -5.72 0.45
CA VAL A 176 8.25 -4.78 1.49
C VAL A 176 8.70 -3.34 1.22
N SER A 177 9.86 -3.15 0.58
CA SER A 177 10.36 -1.83 0.16
C SER A 177 9.42 -1.07 -0.77
N HIS A 178 8.53 -1.77 -1.50
CA HIS A 178 7.52 -1.18 -2.38
C HIS A 178 6.24 -0.77 -1.65
N VAL A 179 6.12 -1.10 -0.36
CA VAL A 179 4.98 -0.65 0.44
C VAL A 179 5.11 0.84 0.75
N VAL A 180 4.21 1.63 0.20
CA VAL A 180 4.15 3.09 0.35
C VAL A 180 3.58 3.48 1.70
N GLY A 181 2.61 2.70 2.19
CA GLY A 181 1.98 2.91 3.46
C GLY A 181 0.80 1.96 3.70
N LYS A 182 0.24 2.07 4.90
CA LYS A 182 -0.94 1.33 5.36
C LYS A 182 -2.17 2.23 5.30
N LEU A 183 -3.29 1.66 4.89
CA LEU A 183 -4.60 2.28 5.04
C LEU A 183 -4.97 2.31 6.52
N VAL A 184 -5.31 3.49 7.04
CA VAL A 184 -5.64 3.69 8.46
C VAL A 184 -7.09 4.09 8.67
N PHE A 185 -7.70 4.79 7.70
CA PHE A 185 -9.11 5.18 7.72
C PHE A 185 -9.70 5.15 6.31
N HIS A 186 -10.96 4.83 6.20
CA HIS A 186 -11.82 4.92 5.01
C HIS A 186 -13.23 5.30 5.41
#